data_51a2ea8f9200fe180ae10edcd442b0ef
#
_entry.id   51a2ea8f9200fe180ae10edcd442b0ef
#
_cell.length_a   1.000
_cell.length_b   1.000
_cell.length_c   1.000
_cell.angle_alpha   90.00
_cell.angle_beta   90.00
_cell.angle_gamma   90.00
#
_symmetry.space_group_name_H-M   'P 1'
#
loop_
_entity.id
_entity.type
_entity.pdbx_description
1 polymer ?
#
loop_
_entity_poly.entity_id
_entity_poly.type
_entity_poly.pdbx_seq_one_letter_code
_entity_poly.pdbx_strand_id
1 'polypeptide(L)'
;MKNYIQPGNEITWTNEDVTGAVDVASGAGVVAGSLFGVAAVDIAVGDTGTLSLEGVYELPKVSAQAWTFGERIYWDAADGEATATAGSNKLIGVAIEAAANPSATGKVRLTAAFTI
;
A
#
# COMPACT_ATOMS: atom_id res chain seq x y z
N MET A 1 13.93 -27.76 7.49
CA MET A 1 12.97 -27.37 6.47
C MET A 1 13.72 -26.88 5.24
N LYS A 2 13.55 -27.56 4.12
CA LYS A 2 14.35 -27.27 2.92
C LYS A 2 13.64 -26.35 1.91
N ASN A 3 12.38 -26.07 2.09
CA ASN A 3 11.59 -25.28 1.17
C ASN A 3 11.26 -23.85 1.70
N TYR A 4 11.85 -23.47 2.80
CA TYR A 4 11.73 -22.09 3.30
C TYR A 4 12.67 -21.21 2.50
N ILE A 5 12.14 -20.20 1.82
CA ILE A 5 12.92 -19.33 0.93
C ILE A 5 13.32 -18.04 1.65
N GLN A 6 12.34 -17.36 2.24
CA GLN A 6 12.57 -16.08 2.91
C GLN A 6 11.35 -15.70 3.75
N PRO A 7 11.48 -14.74 4.70
CA PRO A 7 10.32 -14.16 5.36
C PRO A 7 9.39 -13.50 4.33
N GLY A 8 8.08 -13.65 4.50
CA GLY A 8 7.09 -13.11 3.56
C GLY A 8 6.62 -11.70 3.87
N ASN A 9 7.16 -11.04 4.88
CA ASN A 9 6.78 -9.68 5.24
C ASN A 9 7.39 -8.62 4.31
N GLU A 10 8.38 -9.01 3.52
CA GLU A 10 8.99 -8.18 2.49
C GLU A 10 9.26 -9.04 1.27
N ILE A 11 9.10 -8.45 0.09
CA ILE A 11 9.40 -9.14 -1.17
C ILE A 11 10.22 -8.23 -2.08
N THR A 12 10.92 -8.85 -3.00
CA THR A 12 11.62 -8.15 -4.07
C THR A 12 10.65 -7.91 -5.22
N TRP A 13 10.65 -6.69 -5.75
CA TRP A 13 9.76 -6.30 -6.84
C TRP A 13 10.52 -5.47 -7.86
N THR A 14 10.26 -5.73 -9.13
CA THR A 14 10.84 -4.96 -10.23
C THR A 14 9.79 -4.01 -10.80
N ASN A 15 10.14 -2.72 -10.84
CA ASN A 15 9.30 -1.69 -11.46
C ASN A 15 9.50 -1.77 -12.97
N GLU A 16 8.74 -2.63 -13.63
CA GLU A 16 8.93 -2.92 -15.04
C GLU A 16 8.70 -1.69 -15.92
N ASP A 17 9.54 -1.55 -16.94
CA ASP A 17 9.42 -0.46 -17.93
C ASP A 17 8.32 -0.79 -18.91
N VAL A 18 7.09 -0.52 -18.51
CA VAL A 18 5.89 -0.71 -19.33
C VAL A 18 5.19 0.64 -19.53
N THR A 19 4.28 0.70 -20.49
CA THR A 19 3.51 1.92 -20.74
C THR A 19 2.79 2.37 -19.46
N GLY A 20 3.03 3.61 -19.06
CA GLY A 20 2.43 4.18 -17.86
C GLY A 20 3.20 3.95 -16.57
N ALA A 21 4.35 3.26 -16.63
CA ALA A 21 5.19 3.08 -15.47
C ALA A 21 5.78 4.42 -15.01
N VAL A 22 5.88 4.57 -13.69
CA VAL A 22 6.45 5.77 -13.07
C VAL A 22 7.43 5.35 -11.97
N ASP A 23 8.36 6.23 -11.64
CA ASP A 23 9.27 6.00 -10.53
C ASP A 23 8.48 5.94 -9.22
N VAL A 24 8.92 5.07 -8.31
CA VAL A 24 8.30 4.88 -7.01
C VAL A 24 9.23 5.43 -5.95
N ALA A 25 8.73 6.34 -5.14
CA ALA A 25 9.50 6.88 -4.01
C ALA A 25 9.38 5.98 -2.79
N SER A 26 10.40 5.97 -1.95
CA SER A 26 10.36 5.30 -0.65
C SER A 26 9.15 5.76 0.15
N GLY A 27 8.41 4.82 0.71
CA GLY A 27 7.17 5.09 1.45
C GLY A 27 5.91 5.14 0.60
N ALA A 28 6.02 5.05 -0.72
CA ALA A 28 4.85 5.07 -1.60
C ALA A 28 4.16 3.72 -1.62
N GLY A 29 2.83 3.73 -1.74
CA GLY A 29 2.04 2.53 -1.92
C GLY A 29 2.14 2.00 -3.33
N VAL A 30 2.27 0.68 -3.47
CA VAL A 30 2.40 0.01 -4.77
C VAL A 30 1.43 -1.15 -4.84
N VAL A 31 0.66 -1.22 -5.92
CA VAL A 31 -0.18 -2.38 -6.24
C VAL A 31 0.55 -3.20 -7.30
N ALA A 32 0.89 -4.43 -6.97
CA ALA A 32 1.57 -5.35 -7.88
C ALA A 32 0.70 -6.60 -8.01
N GLY A 33 -0.14 -6.64 -9.05
CA GLY A 33 -1.12 -7.72 -9.20
C GLY A 33 -2.10 -7.72 -8.03
N SER A 34 -2.16 -8.80 -7.30
CA SER A 34 -3.02 -8.95 -6.11
C SER A 34 -2.28 -8.63 -4.81
N LEU A 35 -1.10 -8.03 -4.88
CA LEU A 35 -0.35 -7.60 -3.71
C LEU A 35 -0.38 -6.09 -3.59
N PHE A 36 -0.40 -5.62 -2.35
CA PHE A 36 -0.15 -4.22 -2.04
C PHE A 36 1.02 -4.16 -1.07
N GLY A 37 1.97 -3.28 -1.34
CA GLY A 37 3.11 -3.07 -0.47
C GLY A 37 3.51 -1.62 -0.44
N VAL A 38 4.39 -1.29 0.50
CA VAL A 38 4.97 0.05 0.64
C VAL A 38 6.44 -0.07 0.27
N ALA A 39 6.90 0.77 -0.65
CA ALA A 39 8.29 0.74 -1.10
C ALA A 39 9.22 1.09 0.06
N ALA A 40 10.19 0.21 0.33
CA ALA A 40 11.17 0.42 1.39
C ALA A 40 12.30 1.35 0.92
N VAL A 41 12.47 1.47 -0.39
CA VAL A 41 13.50 2.31 -1.04
C VAL A 41 12.91 2.95 -2.27
N ASP A 42 13.59 3.94 -2.84
CA ASP A 42 13.22 4.49 -4.14
C ASP A 42 13.43 3.42 -5.21
N ILE A 43 12.44 3.23 -6.08
CA ILE A 43 12.50 2.22 -7.15
C ILE A 43 12.14 2.91 -8.47
N ALA A 44 13.16 3.29 -9.22
CA ALA A 44 12.96 3.90 -10.53
C ALA A 44 12.43 2.86 -11.54
N VAL A 45 11.81 3.34 -12.60
CA VAL A 45 11.36 2.48 -13.70
C VAL A 45 12.54 1.66 -14.21
N GLY A 46 12.36 0.34 -14.28
CA GLY A 46 13.41 -0.60 -14.69
C GLY A 46 14.24 -1.14 -13.55
N ASP A 47 14.13 -0.57 -12.36
CA ASP A 47 14.90 -1.00 -11.19
C ASP A 47 14.14 -2.02 -10.35
N THR A 48 14.90 -2.72 -9.52
CA THR A 48 14.37 -3.69 -8.56
C THR A 48 14.57 -3.15 -7.14
N GLY A 49 13.55 -3.28 -6.33
CA GLY A 49 13.61 -2.86 -4.93
C GLY A 49 12.76 -3.74 -4.05
N THR A 50 12.63 -3.36 -2.79
CA THR A 50 11.90 -4.12 -1.78
C THR A 50 10.57 -3.46 -1.47
N LEU A 51 9.50 -4.26 -1.41
CA LEU A 51 8.18 -3.84 -0.93
C LEU A 51 7.95 -4.47 0.44
N SER A 52 7.53 -3.65 1.40
CA SER A 52 7.09 -4.12 2.71
C SER A 52 5.60 -4.44 2.65
N LEU A 53 5.23 -5.66 3.05
CA LEU A 53 3.86 -6.15 2.98
C LEU A 53 3.12 -6.12 4.31
N GLU A 54 3.83 -5.93 5.40
CA GLU A 54 3.28 -5.88 6.75
C GLU A 54 3.72 -4.61 7.46
N GLY A 55 3.00 -4.28 8.52
CA GLY A 55 3.34 -3.17 9.37
C GLY A 55 2.28 -2.09 9.35
N VAL A 56 2.57 -1.01 10.07
CA VAL A 56 1.71 0.16 10.17
C VAL A 56 2.38 1.30 9.44
N TYR A 57 1.66 1.90 8.51
CA TYR A 57 2.19 3.00 7.70
C TYR A 57 1.24 4.17 7.70
N GLU A 58 1.81 5.37 7.68
CA GLU A 58 1.05 6.58 7.43
C GLU A 58 0.99 6.77 5.92
N LEU A 59 -0.21 6.72 5.37
CA LEU A 59 -0.44 6.79 3.93
C LEU A 59 -1.27 8.03 3.57
N PRO A 60 -1.10 8.56 2.34
CA PRO A 60 -2.00 9.60 1.86
C PRO A 60 -3.45 9.12 1.93
N LYS A 61 -4.34 9.99 2.32
CA LYS A 61 -5.75 9.67 2.56
C LYS A 61 -6.63 10.64 1.80
N VAL A 62 -7.82 10.20 1.42
CA VAL A 62 -8.86 11.10 0.93
C VAL A 62 -9.14 12.13 2.02
N SER A 63 -8.85 13.40 1.75
CA SER A 63 -8.87 14.45 2.78
C SER A 63 -10.26 14.67 3.37
N ALA A 64 -11.30 14.60 2.56
CA ALA A 64 -12.67 14.83 2.98
C ALA A 64 -13.35 13.57 3.54
N GLN A 65 -12.58 12.75 4.28
CA GLN A 65 -13.08 11.49 4.80
C GLN A 65 -12.53 11.26 6.20
N ALA A 66 -13.41 10.96 7.14
CA ALA A 66 -13.04 10.58 8.49
C ALA A 66 -12.91 9.06 8.57
N TRP A 67 -11.99 8.56 9.37
CA TRP A 67 -11.80 7.13 9.63
C TRP A 67 -12.05 6.82 11.10
N THR A 68 -12.52 5.60 11.36
CA THR A 68 -12.64 5.06 12.72
C THR A 68 -11.65 3.91 12.90
N PHE A 69 -11.27 3.64 14.14
CA PHE A 69 -10.38 2.54 14.47
C PHE A 69 -10.97 1.20 13.98
N GLY A 70 -10.17 0.43 13.25
CA GLY A 70 -10.60 -0.88 12.75
C GLY A 70 -11.38 -0.85 11.45
N GLU A 71 -11.58 0.32 10.87
CA GLU A 71 -12.29 0.45 9.60
C GLU A 71 -11.46 -0.14 8.45
N ARG A 72 -12.12 -0.84 7.53
CA ARG A 72 -11.46 -1.39 6.34
C ARG A 72 -10.99 -0.26 5.46
N ILE A 73 -9.73 -0.35 5.03
CA ILE A 73 -9.11 0.68 4.19
C ILE A 73 -8.75 0.07 2.84
N TYR A 74 -9.05 0.80 1.78
CA TYR A 74 -8.82 0.42 0.40
C TYR A 74 -7.83 1.38 -0.24
N TRP A 75 -7.27 0.98 -1.37
CA TRP A 75 -6.32 1.81 -2.11
C TRP A 75 -6.93 2.26 -3.43
N ASP A 76 -6.99 3.56 -3.63
CA ASP A 76 -7.41 4.17 -4.88
C ASP A 76 -6.16 4.39 -5.74
N ALA A 77 -5.91 3.46 -6.65
CA ALA A 77 -4.70 3.51 -7.48
C ALA A 77 -4.72 4.69 -8.47
N ALA A 78 -5.89 5.16 -8.86
CA ALA A 78 -6.00 6.29 -9.79
C ALA A 78 -5.51 7.58 -9.14
N ASP A 79 -5.87 7.79 -7.87
CA ASP A 79 -5.47 8.99 -7.13
C ASP A 79 -4.25 8.76 -6.23
N GLY A 80 -3.83 7.50 -6.06
CA GLY A 80 -2.67 7.16 -5.24
C GLY A 80 -2.89 7.44 -3.76
N GLU A 81 -4.07 7.14 -3.24
CA GLU A 81 -4.39 7.42 -1.85
C GLU A 81 -5.28 6.35 -1.23
N ALA A 82 -5.26 6.28 0.10
CA ALA A 82 -6.08 5.35 0.87
C ALA A 82 -7.48 5.92 1.11
N THR A 83 -8.47 5.04 1.11
CA THR A 83 -9.88 5.44 1.26
C THR A 83 -10.65 4.36 1.99
N ALA A 84 -11.70 4.76 2.71
CA ALA A 84 -12.65 3.82 3.31
C ALA A 84 -13.73 3.36 2.33
N THR A 85 -13.73 3.90 1.11
CA THR A 85 -14.70 3.56 0.07
C THR A 85 -14.24 2.34 -0.72
N ALA A 86 -15.03 1.28 -0.71
CA ALA A 86 -14.69 0.06 -1.44
C ALA A 86 -14.73 0.27 -2.96
N GLY A 87 -15.91 0.41 -3.54
CA GLY A 87 -16.04 0.58 -4.98
C GLY A 87 -15.23 -0.49 -5.75
N SER A 88 -14.43 -0.03 -6.69
CA SER A 88 -13.48 -0.88 -7.43
C SER A 88 -12.07 -0.88 -6.82
N ASN A 89 -11.90 -0.27 -5.66
CA ASN A 89 -10.60 -0.16 -5.00
C ASN A 89 -10.18 -1.48 -4.35
N LYS A 90 -8.88 -1.62 -4.10
CA LYS A 90 -8.31 -2.84 -3.52
C LYS A 90 -8.22 -2.72 -2.01
N LEU A 91 -8.68 -3.73 -1.27
CA LEU A 91 -8.57 -3.78 0.18
C LEU A 91 -7.10 -3.94 0.57
N ILE A 92 -6.57 -3.02 1.38
CA ILE A 92 -5.15 -3.05 1.77
C ILE A 92 -4.93 -3.27 3.27
N GLY A 93 -5.91 -2.98 4.10
CA GLY A 93 -5.73 -3.16 5.53
C GLY A 93 -6.84 -2.52 6.33
N VAL A 94 -6.52 -2.15 7.56
CA VAL A 94 -7.47 -1.51 8.47
C VAL A 94 -6.83 -0.27 9.09
N ALA A 95 -7.67 0.72 9.40
CA ALA A 95 -7.23 1.90 10.13
C ALA A 95 -6.95 1.52 11.59
N ILE A 96 -5.81 1.91 12.11
CA ILE A 96 -5.45 1.65 13.51
C ILE A 96 -5.57 2.87 14.40
N GLU A 97 -6.04 3.97 13.85
CA GLU A 97 -6.22 5.22 14.55
C GLU A 97 -7.33 6.00 13.86
N ALA A 98 -8.16 6.67 14.63
CA ALA A 98 -9.18 7.54 14.07
C ALA A 98 -8.52 8.68 13.31
N ALA A 99 -9.07 9.05 12.17
CA ALA A 99 -8.60 10.18 11.37
C ALA A 99 -9.75 11.18 11.19
N ALA A 100 -9.41 12.44 11.31
CA ALA A 100 -10.39 13.52 11.19
C ALA A 100 -10.77 13.79 9.73
N ASN A 101 -11.92 14.41 9.54
CA ASN A 101 -12.32 14.98 8.26
C ASN A 101 -12.31 16.52 8.41
N PRO A 102 -11.40 17.26 7.75
CA PRO A 102 -10.40 16.78 6.80
C PRO A 102 -9.08 16.38 7.45
N SER A 103 -8.34 15.51 6.79
CA SER A 103 -6.95 15.20 7.14
C SER A 103 -6.24 14.62 5.91
N ALA A 104 -4.94 14.86 5.80
CA ALA A 104 -4.17 14.49 4.62
C ALA A 104 -3.67 13.05 4.65
N THR A 105 -3.52 12.46 5.83
CA THR A 105 -2.96 11.12 6.02
C THR A 105 -3.74 10.33 7.05
N GLY A 106 -3.54 9.02 7.03
CA GLY A 106 -4.08 8.13 8.04
C GLY A 106 -3.15 6.95 8.26
N LYS A 107 -3.27 6.30 9.40
CA LYS A 107 -2.42 5.16 9.74
C LYS A 107 -3.14 3.86 9.44
N VAL A 108 -2.50 3.01 8.65
CA VAL A 108 -3.06 1.77 8.15
C VAL A 108 -2.16 0.60 8.52
N ARG A 109 -2.74 -0.46 9.07
CA ARG A 109 -2.04 -1.73 9.25
C ARG A 109 -2.35 -2.59 8.03
N LEU A 110 -1.31 -2.96 7.30
CA LEU A 110 -1.46 -3.75 6.09
C LEU A 110 -1.87 -5.18 6.40
N THR A 111 -2.62 -5.81 5.49
CA THR A 111 -3.08 -7.19 5.69
C THR A 111 -1.99 -8.22 5.46
N ALA A 112 -0.95 -7.87 4.72
CA ALA A 112 0.16 -8.77 4.37
C ALA A 112 -0.23 -9.96 3.49
N ALA A 113 -1.51 -10.16 3.21
CA ALA A 113 -1.96 -11.25 2.38
C ALA A 113 -2.11 -10.76 0.93
N PHE A 114 -3.30 -10.73 0.42
CA PHE A 114 -3.54 -10.23 -0.93
C PHE A 114 -4.69 -9.22 -0.89
N THR A 115 -4.72 -8.35 -1.88
CA THR A 115 -5.82 -7.38 -2.03
C THR A 115 -6.95 -8.01 -2.85
N ILE A 116 -8.15 -7.59 -2.55
CA ILE A 116 -9.33 -8.07 -3.28
C ILE A 116 -10.17 -6.91 -3.80
#